data_a4f1fa6a940d0a053b0a075468874f44
#
_entry.id   a4f1fa6a940d0a053b0a075468874f44
#
_cell.length_a   1.000
_cell.length_b   1.000
_cell.length_c   1.000
_cell.angle_alpha   90.00
_cell.angle_beta   90.00
_cell.angle_gamma   90.00
#
_symmetry.space_group_name_H-M   'P 1'
#
loop_
_entity.id
_entity.type
_entity.pdbx_description
1 polymer ?
#
loop_
_entity_poly.entity_id
_entity_poly.type
_entity_poly.pdbx_seq_one_letter_code
_entity_poly.pdbx_strand_id
1 'polypeptide(L)'
;MVINHNMSAMFAQRSQGIQDLAQQKSMEKLSSGMRINRAGDDASGLAVSEKMRAQIRGLNQASENAQNGISFIQTTEGYLQETTDIV
;
A
#
# COMPACT_ATOMS: atom_id res chain seq x y z
N MET A 1 -38.98 7.35 -37.18
CA MET A 1 -38.60 7.56 -35.74
C MET A 1 -38.81 6.26 -34.99
N VAL A 2 -37.77 5.68 -34.45
CA VAL A 2 -37.84 4.40 -33.73
C VAL A 2 -37.79 4.73 -32.22
N ILE A 3 -38.83 4.41 -31.47
CA ILE A 3 -38.92 4.72 -30.04
C ILE A 3 -38.56 3.50 -29.20
N ASN A 4 -39.01 2.30 -29.60
CA ASN A 4 -38.84 1.07 -28.82
C ASN A 4 -37.54 0.28 -29.15
N HIS A 5 -36.94 0.54 -30.28
CA HIS A 5 -35.78 -0.22 -30.80
C HIS A 5 -34.70 0.71 -31.38
N ASN A 6 -34.42 1.81 -30.70
CA ASN A 6 -33.38 2.75 -31.13
C ASN A 6 -31.99 2.22 -30.77
N MET A 7 -31.37 1.47 -31.69
CA MET A 7 -30.06 0.88 -31.49
C MET A 7 -28.96 1.94 -31.32
N SER A 8 -29.08 3.06 -31.98
CA SER A 8 -28.12 4.17 -31.85
C SER A 8 -28.13 4.78 -30.46
N ALA A 9 -29.32 4.96 -29.87
CA ALA A 9 -29.44 5.45 -28.50
C ALA A 9 -28.91 4.44 -27.47
N MET A 10 -29.18 3.16 -27.68
CA MET A 10 -28.65 2.07 -26.83
C MET A 10 -27.11 2.00 -26.89
N PHE A 11 -26.56 2.15 -28.08
CA PHE A 11 -25.11 2.18 -28.27
C PHE A 11 -24.48 3.39 -27.58
N ALA A 12 -25.10 4.57 -27.72
CA ALA A 12 -24.63 5.79 -27.05
C ALA A 12 -24.67 5.62 -25.52
N GLN A 13 -25.75 5.09 -24.97
CA GLN A 13 -25.88 4.84 -23.54
C GLN A 13 -24.85 3.84 -23.03
N ARG A 14 -24.59 2.77 -23.77
CA ARG A 14 -23.55 1.79 -23.44
C ARG A 14 -22.17 2.42 -23.46
N SER A 15 -21.88 3.21 -24.47
CA SER A 15 -20.60 3.93 -24.59
C SER A 15 -20.40 4.89 -23.43
N GLN A 16 -21.44 5.61 -23.04
CA GLN A 16 -21.39 6.49 -21.86
C GLN A 16 -21.09 5.71 -20.58
N GLY A 17 -21.77 4.59 -20.36
CA GLY A 17 -21.54 3.74 -19.19
C GLY A 17 -20.09 3.23 -19.11
N ILE A 18 -19.46 2.91 -20.23
CA ILE A 18 -18.05 2.52 -20.28
C ILE A 18 -17.14 3.69 -19.89
N GLN A 19 -17.44 4.89 -20.37
CA GLN A 19 -16.68 6.09 -20.03
C GLN A 19 -16.81 6.44 -18.54
N ASP A 20 -18.00 6.32 -17.98
CA ASP A 20 -18.25 6.57 -16.55
C ASP A 20 -17.43 5.60 -15.68
N LEU A 21 -17.38 4.31 -16.05
CA LEU A 21 -16.55 3.33 -15.34
C LEU A 21 -15.05 3.65 -15.44
N ALA A 22 -14.59 4.07 -16.63
CA ALA A 22 -13.20 4.48 -16.82
C ALA A 22 -12.84 5.72 -15.98
N GLN A 23 -13.77 6.68 -15.91
CA GLN A 23 -13.63 7.87 -15.09
C GLN A 23 -13.59 7.52 -13.61
N GLN A 24 -14.46 6.67 -13.13
CA GLN A 24 -14.45 6.20 -11.73
C GLN A 24 -13.13 5.53 -11.37
N LYS A 25 -12.59 4.67 -12.22
CA LYS A 25 -11.27 4.05 -12.01
C LYS A 25 -10.13 5.07 -11.96
N SER A 26 -10.18 6.07 -12.84
CA SER A 26 -9.18 7.15 -12.84
C SER A 26 -9.27 7.99 -11.56
N MET A 27 -10.48 8.30 -11.10
CA MET A 27 -10.71 9.01 -9.86
C MET A 27 -10.25 8.20 -8.64
N GLU A 28 -10.47 6.89 -8.62
CA GLU A 28 -9.97 5.99 -7.57
C GLU A 28 -8.44 6.03 -7.49
N LYS A 29 -7.75 5.93 -8.62
CA LYS A 29 -6.29 6.01 -8.69
C LYS A 29 -5.76 7.37 -8.25
N LEU A 30 -6.44 8.44 -8.66
CA LEU A 30 -6.06 9.79 -8.30
C LEU A 30 -6.25 10.05 -6.79
N SER A 31 -7.35 9.60 -6.23
CA SER A 31 -7.68 9.73 -4.81
C SER A 31 -6.75 8.93 -3.91
N SER A 32 -6.43 7.70 -4.29
CA SER A 32 -5.51 6.84 -3.53
C SER A 32 -4.04 7.18 -3.74
N GLY A 33 -3.70 7.85 -4.84
CA GLY A 33 -2.33 8.09 -5.26
C GLY A 33 -1.57 6.83 -5.69
N MET A 34 -2.26 5.71 -5.82
CA MET A 34 -1.68 4.42 -6.20
C MET A 34 -2.21 3.94 -7.55
N ARG A 35 -1.33 3.39 -8.38
CA ARG A 35 -1.69 2.81 -9.68
C ARG A 35 -2.51 1.52 -9.54
N ILE A 36 -2.21 0.74 -8.53
CA ILE A 36 -2.82 -0.57 -8.26
C ILE A 36 -3.55 -0.47 -6.93
N ASN A 37 -4.89 -0.53 -6.96
CA ASN A 37 -5.75 -0.52 -5.78
C ASN A 37 -6.38 -1.87 -5.49
N ARG A 38 -6.57 -2.67 -6.55
CA ARG A 38 -7.24 -3.98 -6.47
C ARG A 38 -6.46 -5.01 -7.28
N ALA A 39 -6.60 -6.28 -6.90
CA ALA A 39 -6.01 -7.40 -7.64
C ALA A 39 -6.49 -7.47 -9.10
N GLY A 40 -7.71 -6.98 -9.39
CA GLY A 40 -8.25 -6.89 -10.74
C GLY A 40 -7.53 -5.89 -11.65
N ASP A 41 -6.83 -4.90 -11.09
CA ASP A 41 -6.07 -3.93 -11.88
C ASP A 41 -4.76 -4.55 -12.41
N ASP A 42 -4.03 -5.25 -11.56
CA ASP A 42 -2.82 -6.00 -11.89
C ASP A 42 -2.49 -6.97 -10.74
N ALA A 43 -2.84 -8.24 -10.89
CA ALA A 43 -2.64 -9.24 -9.85
C ALA A 43 -1.14 -9.50 -9.56
N SER A 44 -0.31 -9.56 -10.58
CA SER A 44 1.14 -9.79 -10.43
C SER A 44 1.84 -8.57 -9.83
N GLY A 45 1.48 -7.37 -10.27
CA GLY A 45 2.00 -6.13 -9.72
C GLY A 45 1.60 -5.92 -8.27
N LEU A 46 0.36 -6.27 -7.89
CA LEU A 46 -0.08 -6.22 -6.51
C LEU A 46 0.69 -7.20 -5.63
N ALA A 47 0.91 -8.43 -6.09
CA ALA A 47 1.69 -9.43 -5.35
C ALA A 47 3.12 -8.95 -5.09
N VAL A 48 3.80 -8.37 -6.09
CA VAL A 48 5.14 -7.80 -5.95
C VAL A 48 5.12 -6.61 -4.99
N SER A 49 4.15 -5.71 -5.11
CA SER A 49 4.01 -4.55 -4.25
C SER A 49 3.79 -4.94 -2.79
N GLU A 50 2.93 -5.93 -2.51
CA GLU A 50 2.70 -6.43 -1.15
C GLU A 50 3.94 -7.12 -0.57
N LYS A 51 4.68 -7.84 -1.39
CA LYS A 51 5.96 -8.45 -0.98
C LYS A 51 6.99 -7.38 -0.61
N MET A 52 7.10 -6.32 -1.41
CA MET A 52 7.99 -5.20 -1.11
C MET A 52 7.57 -4.46 0.17
N ARG A 53 6.28 -4.23 0.37
CA ARG A 53 5.76 -3.63 1.62
C ARG A 53 6.06 -4.49 2.84
N ALA A 54 5.88 -5.80 2.73
CA ALA A 54 6.23 -6.72 3.80
C ALA A 54 7.73 -6.66 4.14
N GLN A 55 8.58 -6.58 3.11
CA GLN A 55 10.02 -6.43 3.30
C GLN A 55 10.40 -5.10 3.95
N ILE A 56 9.79 -4.01 3.54
CA ILE A 56 10.00 -2.67 4.16
C ILE A 56 9.60 -2.70 5.64
N ARG A 57 8.43 -3.26 5.96
CA ARG A 57 8.00 -3.40 7.36
C ARG A 57 8.95 -4.27 8.16
N GLY A 58 9.42 -5.37 7.58
CA GLY A 58 10.41 -6.24 8.20
C GLY A 58 11.74 -5.55 8.50
N LEU A 59 12.24 -4.76 7.56
CA LEU A 59 13.47 -3.99 7.73
C LEU A 59 13.32 -2.88 8.78
N ASN A 60 12.20 -2.18 8.79
CA ASN A 60 11.90 -1.19 9.82
C ASN A 60 11.85 -1.83 11.21
N GLN A 61 11.18 -2.98 11.34
CA GLN A 61 11.13 -3.72 12.60
C GLN A 61 12.51 -4.22 13.02
N ALA A 62 13.32 -4.69 12.08
CA ALA A 62 14.70 -5.09 12.38
C ALA A 62 15.54 -3.91 12.87
N SER A 63 15.35 -2.72 12.30
CA SER A 63 16.02 -1.50 12.76
C SER A 63 15.60 -1.12 14.18
N GLU A 64 14.30 -1.19 14.48
CA GLU A 64 13.82 -0.95 15.86
C GLU A 64 14.37 -1.99 16.84
N ASN A 65 14.41 -3.25 16.46
CA ASN A 65 14.98 -4.31 17.30
C ASN A 65 16.46 -4.09 17.54
N ALA A 66 17.22 -3.62 16.54
CA ALA A 66 18.62 -3.27 16.72
C ALA A 66 18.80 -2.09 17.68
N GLN A 67 17.98 -1.06 17.57
CA GLN A 67 17.99 0.08 18.51
C GLN A 67 17.64 -0.35 19.95
N ASN A 68 16.65 -1.22 20.11
CA ASN A 68 16.30 -1.81 21.39
C ASN A 68 17.46 -2.63 21.98
N GLY A 69 18.17 -3.39 21.13
CA GLY A 69 19.37 -4.12 21.52
C GLY A 69 20.49 -3.18 22.01
N ILE A 70 20.72 -2.08 21.30
CA ILE A 70 21.69 -1.07 21.69
C ILE A 70 21.31 -0.46 23.06
N SER A 71 20.04 -0.11 23.24
CA SER A 71 19.53 0.45 24.49
C SER A 71 19.70 -0.54 25.66
N PHE A 72 19.47 -1.82 25.41
CA PHE A 72 19.69 -2.87 26.41
C PHE A 72 21.17 -2.96 26.82
N ILE A 73 22.08 -2.96 25.83
CA ILE A 73 23.51 -2.99 26.07
C ILE A 73 23.96 -1.76 26.86
N GLN A 74 23.51 -0.56 26.47
CA GLN A 74 23.84 0.69 27.16
C GLN A 74 23.35 0.68 28.62
N THR A 75 22.15 0.15 28.87
CA THR A 75 21.61 0.01 30.22
C THR A 75 22.46 -0.96 31.05
N THR A 76 22.85 -2.08 30.46
CA THR A 76 23.71 -3.07 31.11
C THR A 76 25.10 -2.50 31.40
N GLU A 77 25.67 -1.75 30.46
CA GLU A 77 26.93 -1.09 30.60
C GLU A 77 26.88 -0.08 31.78
N GLY A 78 25.81 0.71 31.89
CA GLY A 78 25.59 1.63 33.01
C GLY A 78 25.56 0.91 34.36
N TYR A 79 24.86 -0.24 34.43
CA TYR A 79 24.86 -1.03 35.67
C TYR A 79 26.24 -1.61 36.02
N LEU A 80 27.00 -2.05 35.04
CA LEU A 80 28.35 -2.55 35.24
C LEU A 80 29.30 -1.45 35.65
N GLN A 81 29.15 -0.25 35.11
CA GLN A 81 29.94 0.92 35.51
C GLN A 81 29.73 1.26 36.99
N GLU A 82 28.46 1.36 37.40
CA GLU A 82 28.11 1.60 38.80
C GLU A 82 28.68 0.52 39.74
N THR A 83 28.63 -0.74 39.30
CA THR A 83 29.21 -1.85 40.09
C THR A 83 30.74 -1.73 40.21
N THR A 84 31.42 -1.25 39.16
CA THR A 84 32.87 -1.04 39.16
C THR A 84 33.26 0.13 40.05
N ASP A 85 32.46 1.19 40.10
CA ASP A 85 32.71 2.37 40.90
C ASP A 85 32.49 2.13 42.41
N ILE A 86 31.66 1.13 42.76
CA ILE A 86 31.42 0.70 44.15
C ILE A 86 32.55 -0.21 44.67
N VAL A 87 33.16 -0.95 43.79
CA VAL A 87 34.26 -1.87 44.10
C VAL A 87 35.60 -1.17 44.12
#